data_2d4f0aee9ae8ea98ce790d6eee1468a1
#
_entry.id   2d4f0aee9ae8ea98ce790d6eee1468a1
#
_cell.length_a   1.000
_cell.length_b   1.000
_cell.length_c   1.000
_cell.angle_alpha   90.00
_cell.angle_beta   90.00
_cell.angle_gamma   90.00
#
_symmetry.space_group_name_H-M   'P 1'
#
loop_
_entity.id
_entity.type
_entity.pdbx_description
1 polymer ?
#
loop_
_entity_poly.entity_id
_entity_poly.type
_entity_poly.pdbx_seq_one_letter_code
_entity_poly.pdbx_strand_id
1 'polypeptide(L)'
;MTPKILVIEDVHALRSDMIEMLRLEGYDVAGAENGVVGLQTAQAFQPDLVLCDIMMPVLDGYGVLQGMRAEPNLRTVPFIFLTAKSDRTDVRRGMGLGADDYLTKPVENEELLAAIRARLNQRVTIEEMTENKLTQLRQSITTALPHELRTPLNTIIGFSDMLMVEAPQITPSQVLEWAGHINTSAQRLHRLVENYLTYVRIQSLLADQKRLAAIRRQVTGNPHINAEHQAIYTAQRFGREGDLVLQHGTPMPILMGEHDLNKVMDEVLDNAFKFSESGSQIILQTGVEPVSGEERFVIRLTDYGRGMTADHIRGVGAYMQFDRVLYEQQGSGLGLAIAHGLTEMYEGTIDIESIPNEYLMVTLTYKIAPD
;
A
#
# COMPACT_ATOMS: atom_id res chain seq x y z
N MET A 1 4.23 -0.12 28.31
CA MET A 1 4.69 -1.40 28.93
C MET A 1 6.20 -1.42 28.88
N THR A 2 6.86 -2.06 29.85
CA THR A 2 8.31 -2.24 29.86
C THR A 2 8.69 -3.25 28.78
N PRO A 3 9.58 -2.90 27.80
CA PRO A 3 9.95 -3.85 26.74
C PRO A 3 10.68 -5.08 27.31
N LYS A 4 10.35 -6.24 26.76
CA LYS A 4 10.89 -7.55 27.17
C LYS A 4 12.02 -7.98 26.27
N ILE A 5 13.17 -8.26 26.83
CA ILE A 5 14.35 -8.71 26.09
C ILE A 5 14.75 -10.12 26.54
N LEU A 6 14.95 -11.02 25.58
CA LEU A 6 15.51 -12.35 25.85
C LEU A 6 16.98 -12.38 25.46
N VAL A 7 17.85 -12.75 26.40
CA VAL A 7 19.29 -12.93 26.18
C VAL A 7 19.59 -14.42 26.14
N ILE A 8 20.14 -14.92 25.02
CA ILE A 8 20.54 -16.32 24.83
C ILE A 8 22.07 -16.36 24.66
N GLU A 9 22.74 -16.84 25.66
CA GLU A 9 24.21 -16.84 25.74
C GLU A 9 24.63 -18.01 26.62
N ASP A 10 25.59 -18.85 26.16
CA ASP A 10 26.02 -20.03 26.91
C ASP A 10 26.98 -19.68 28.06
N VAL A 11 27.80 -18.63 27.89
CA VAL A 11 28.72 -18.17 28.92
C VAL A 11 27.98 -17.46 30.04
N HIS A 12 27.88 -18.11 31.21
CA HIS A 12 27.10 -17.61 32.35
C HIS A 12 27.46 -16.18 32.77
N ALA A 13 28.78 -15.85 32.84
CA ALA A 13 29.21 -14.50 33.25
C ALA A 13 28.71 -13.43 32.25
N LEU A 14 28.90 -13.62 30.95
CA LEU A 14 28.47 -12.69 29.91
C LEU A 14 26.94 -12.51 29.91
N ARG A 15 26.23 -13.65 30.05
CA ARG A 15 24.75 -13.62 30.16
C ARG A 15 24.28 -12.80 31.36
N SER A 16 24.89 -13.01 32.53
CA SER A 16 24.51 -12.32 33.76
C SER A 16 24.81 -10.85 33.70
N ASP A 17 25.97 -10.44 33.18
CA ASP A 17 26.36 -9.04 33.03
C ASP A 17 25.43 -8.29 32.08
N MET A 18 25.07 -8.91 30.93
CA MET A 18 24.09 -8.33 30.00
C MET A 18 22.71 -8.18 30.63
N ILE A 19 22.23 -9.20 31.34
CA ILE A 19 20.93 -9.15 32.02
C ILE A 19 20.89 -8.06 33.07
N GLU A 20 21.94 -7.94 33.90
CA GLU A 20 22.02 -6.90 34.93
C GLU A 20 22.05 -5.52 34.32
N MET A 21 22.88 -5.29 33.30
CA MET A 21 22.98 -4.03 32.59
C MET A 21 21.64 -3.63 31.97
N LEU A 22 20.97 -4.53 31.25
CA LEU A 22 19.70 -4.25 30.60
C LEU A 22 18.56 -3.98 31.63
N ARG A 23 18.57 -4.64 32.77
CA ARG A 23 17.64 -4.34 33.88
C ARG A 23 17.85 -2.97 34.48
N LEU A 24 19.13 -2.54 34.63
CA LEU A 24 19.43 -1.19 35.08
C LEU A 24 18.93 -0.11 34.11
N GLU A 25 18.92 -0.42 32.81
CA GLU A 25 18.35 0.44 31.76
C GLU A 25 16.80 0.38 31.68
N GLY A 26 16.16 -0.39 32.57
CA GLY A 26 14.71 -0.42 32.71
C GLY A 26 13.99 -1.46 31.84
N TYR A 27 14.68 -2.43 31.26
CA TYR A 27 14.07 -3.53 30.49
C TYR A 27 13.64 -4.69 31.38
N ASP A 28 12.59 -5.42 30.99
CA ASP A 28 12.25 -6.73 31.57
C ASP A 28 13.06 -7.81 30.83
N VAL A 29 13.93 -8.54 31.56
CA VAL A 29 14.94 -9.39 30.92
C VAL A 29 14.88 -10.81 31.42
N ALA A 30 14.75 -11.76 30.48
CA ALA A 30 14.94 -13.20 30.68
C ALA A 30 16.25 -13.67 30.05
N GLY A 31 16.84 -14.73 30.62
CA GLY A 31 18.07 -15.34 30.10
C GLY A 31 17.89 -16.82 29.81
N ALA A 32 18.62 -17.32 28.79
CA ALA A 32 18.71 -18.72 28.44
C ALA A 32 20.17 -19.13 28.19
N GLU A 33 20.54 -20.34 28.60
CA GLU A 33 21.91 -20.83 28.55
C GLU A 33 22.27 -21.59 27.25
N ASN A 34 21.29 -21.86 26.40
CA ASN A 34 21.48 -22.47 25.08
C ASN A 34 20.24 -22.22 24.21
N GLY A 35 20.35 -22.57 22.94
CA GLY A 35 19.28 -22.30 21.97
C GLY A 35 17.97 -23.04 22.25
N VAL A 36 18.01 -24.24 22.82
CA VAL A 36 16.77 -25.02 23.13
C VAL A 36 16.02 -24.37 24.26
N VAL A 37 16.70 -24.00 25.34
CA VAL A 37 16.12 -23.25 26.48
C VAL A 37 15.64 -21.87 25.98
N GLY A 38 16.41 -21.25 25.05
CA GLY A 38 16.05 -19.99 24.43
C GLY A 38 14.69 -20.03 23.73
N LEU A 39 14.43 -21.05 22.91
CA LEU A 39 13.15 -21.22 22.22
C LEU A 39 11.98 -21.45 23.22
N GLN A 40 12.19 -22.27 24.23
CA GLN A 40 11.19 -22.50 25.27
C GLN A 40 10.87 -21.22 26.05
N THR A 41 11.92 -20.47 26.39
CA THR A 41 11.78 -19.19 27.10
C THR A 41 11.08 -18.16 26.21
N ALA A 42 11.42 -18.09 24.92
CA ALA A 42 10.75 -17.18 23.98
C ALA A 42 9.25 -17.43 23.88
N GLN A 43 8.81 -18.70 23.85
CA GLN A 43 7.40 -19.07 23.83
C GLN A 43 6.65 -18.65 25.11
N ALA A 44 7.27 -18.81 26.27
CA ALA A 44 6.64 -18.50 27.56
C ALA A 44 6.70 -16.99 27.88
N PHE A 45 7.84 -16.36 27.64
CA PHE A 45 8.11 -14.96 28.00
C PHE A 45 7.55 -13.95 27.00
N GLN A 46 7.40 -14.35 25.71
CA GLN A 46 6.95 -13.48 24.60
C GLN A 46 7.79 -12.20 24.53
N PRO A 47 9.08 -12.28 24.15
CA PRO A 47 9.98 -11.14 24.15
C PRO A 47 9.64 -10.16 23.02
N ASP A 48 9.96 -8.89 23.24
CA ASP A 48 9.90 -7.83 22.21
C ASP A 48 11.17 -7.75 21.37
N LEU A 49 12.28 -8.32 21.88
CA LEU A 49 13.56 -8.41 21.17
C LEU A 49 14.37 -9.58 21.73
N VAL A 50 15.15 -10.25 20.86
CA VAL A 50 16.08 -11.32 21.23
C VAL A 50 17.51 -10.91 20.90
N LEU A 51 18.40 -11.07 21.89
CA LEU A 51 19.84 -11.05 21.74
C LEU A 51 20.34 -12.49 21.82
N CYS A 52 21.05 -12.98 20.81
CA CYS A 52 21.47 -14.37 20.76
C CYS A 52 22.92 -14.52 20.30
N ASP A 53 23.73 -15.25 21.07
CA ASP A 53 25.01 -15.69 20.56
C ASP A 53 24.80 -16.67 19.40
N ILE A 54 25.71 -16.59 18.42
CA ILE A 54 25.70 -17.51 17.27
C ILE A 54 26.25 -18.89 17.70
N MET A 55 27.34 -18.89 18.42
CA MET A 55 28.14 -20.12 18.71
C MET A 55 27.78 -20.68 20.09
N MET A 56 26.74 -21.49 20.15
CA MET A 56 26.30 -22.14 21.39
C MET A 56 26.21 -23.66 21.23
N PRO A 57 26.42 -24.43 22.32
CA PRO A 57 26.21 -25.87 22.30
C PRO A 57 24.71 -26.22 22.16
N VAL A 58 24.44 -27.44 21.73
CA VAL A 58 23.12 -28.06 21.57
C VAL A 58 22.32 -27.50 20.39
N LEU A 59 22.05 -26.22 20.37
CA LEU A 59 21.38 -25.50 19.26
C LEU A 59 22.06 -24.14 19.12
N ASP A 60 22.58 -23.85 17.93
CA ASP A 60 23.24 -22.59 17.60
C ASP A 60 22.21 -21.44 17.40
N GLY A 61 22.69 -20.21 17.33
CA GLY A 61 21.86 -19.05 17.17
C GLY A 61 21.05 -19.05 15.86
N TYR A 62 21.57 -19.68 14.79
CA TYR A 62 20.84 -19.82 13.52
C TYR A 62 19.64 -20.76 13.67
N GLY A 63 19.82 -21.87 14.39
CA GLY A 63 18.73 -22.79 14.71
C GLY A 63 17.66 -22.14 15.59
N VAL A 64 18.04 -21.25 16.51
CA VAL A 64 17.09 -20.46 17.31
C VAL A 64 16.28 -19.53 16.40
N LEU A 65 16.94 -18.78 15.52
CA LEU A 65 16.26 -17.88 14.58
C LEU A 65 15.27 -18.63 13.69
N GLN A 66 15.67 -19.78 13.13
CA GLN A 66 14.77 -20.62 12.32
C GLN A 66 13.57 -21.11 13.11
N GLY A 67 13.78 -21.57 14.34
CA GLY A 67 12.71 -21.99 15.25
C GLY A 67 11.73 -20.85 15.55
N MET A 68 12.24 -19.66 15.84
CA MET A 68 11.37 -18.48 16.08
C MET A 68 10.61 -18.05 14.83
N ARG A 69 11.24 -18.07 13.64
CA ARG A 69 10.54 -17.69 12.37
C ARG A 69 9.47 -18.71 11.96
N ALA A 70 9.53 -19.95 12.44
CA ALA A 70 8.49 -20.97 12.22
C ALA A 70 7.25 -20.75 13.10
N GLU A 71 7.38 -20.07 14.25
CA GLU A 71 6.31 -19.82 15.19
C GLU A 71 5.57 -18.52 14.86
N PRO A 72 4.23 -18.54 14.68
CA PRO A 72 3.45 -17.36 14.27
C PRO A 72 3.63 -16.14 15.18
N ASN A 73 3.70 -16.36 16.50
CA ASN A 73 3.79 -15.29 17.52
C ASN A 73 5.22 -14.75 17.72
N LEU A 74 6.25 -15.46 17.24
CA LEU A 74 7.65 -15.09 17.42
C LEU A 74 8.34 -14.68 16.12
N ARG A 75 7.71 -14.94 14.98
CA ARG A 75 8.34 -14.76 13.66
C ARG A 75 8.68 -13.32 13.32
N THR A 76 8.04 -12.33 13.93
CA THR A 76 8.24 -10.89 13.72
C THR A 76 9.03 -10.22 14.83
N VAL A 77 9.45 -10.98 15.85
CA VAL A 77 10.27 -10.47 16.94
C VAL A 77 11.65 -10.11 16.43
N PRO A 78 12.15 -8.89 16.63
CA PRO A 78 13.49 -8.48 16.26
C PRO A 78 14.56 -9.38 16.88
N PHE A 79 15.54 -9.78 16.06
CA PHE A 79 16.57 -10.73 16.44
C PHE A 79 17.96 -10.17 16.11
N ILE A 80 18.76 -9.93 17.15
CA ILE A 80 20.12 -9.41 17.04
C ILE A 80 21.10 -10.53 17.39
N PHE A 81 22.01 -10.83 16.48
CA PHE A 81 23.09 -11.76 16.76
C PHE A 81 24.25 -11.09 17.49
N LEU A 82 24.83 -11.83 18.44
CA LEU A 82 26.12 -11.53 19.06
C LEU A 82 27.15 -12.45 18.44
N THR A 83 28.20 -11.94 17.79
CA THR A 83 29.17 -12.73 17.02
C THR A 83 30.61 -12.41 17.37
N ALA A 84 31.48 -13.40 17.31
CA ALA A 84 32.93 -13.16 17.39
C ALA A 84 33.43 -12.58 16.05
N LYS A 85 34.42 -11.69 16.10
CA LYS A 85 34.93 -10.81 15.02
C LYS A 85 35.41 -11.48 13.71
N SER A 86 35.34 -12.81 13.54
CA SER A 86 36.12 -13.54 12.53
C SER A 86 35.38 -13.93 11.24
N ASP A 87 34.03 -13.83 11.11
CA ASP A 87 33.37 -14.39 9.94
C ASP A 87 32.40 -13.46 9.22
N ARG A 88 32.91 -12.81 8.15
CA ARG A 88 32.06 -12.11 7.15
C ARG A 88 31.09 -13.07 6.41
N THR A 89 31.35 -14.35 6.40
CA THR A 89 30.51 -15.39 5.83
C THR A 89 29.29 -15.66 6.69
N ASP A 90 29.41 -15.63 8.00
CA ASP A 90 28.32 -15.83 8.95
C ASP A 90 27.32 -14.67 8.95
N VAL A 91 27.80 -13.44 8.82
CA VAL A 91 26.95 -12.26 8.68
C VAL A 91 26.02 -12.37 7.45
N ARG A 92 26.54 -12.78 6.29
CA ARG A 92 25.72 -12.97 5.07
C ARG A 92 24.71 -14.10 5.21
N ARG A 93 25.07 -15.19 5.89
CA ARG A 93 24.18 -16.33 6.13
C ARG A 93 23.00 -15.94 6.99
N GLY A 94 23.21 -15.22 8.06
CA GLY A 94 22.14 -14.81 8.97
C GLY A 94 21.23 -13.72 8.38
N MET A 95 21.76 -12.79 7.57
CA MET A 95 20.95 -11.84 6.80
C MET A 95 19.98 -12.56 5.84
N GLY A 96 20.45 -13.63 5.17
CA GLY A 96 19.63 -14.49 4.34
C GLY A 96 18.55 -15.27 5.11
N LEU A 97 18.71 -15.47 6.42
CA LEU A 97 17.78 -16.15 7.33
C LEU A 97 16.81 -15.19 8.03
N GLY A 98 16.93 -13.86 7.81
CA GLY A 98 16.01 -12.87 8.36
C GLY A 98 16.41 -12.37 9.75
N ALA A 99 17.69 -12.29 10.08
CA ALA A 99 18.17 -11.54 11.24
C ALA A 99 18.06 -10.03 11.00
N ASP A 100 17.76 -9.29 12.05
CA ASP A 100 17.55 -7.85 11.97
C ASP A 100 18.85 -7.06 12.18
N ASP A 101 19.81 -7.62 12.94
CA ASP A 101 21.10 -6.95 13.21
C ASP A 101 22.19 -7.92 13.72
N TYR A 102 23.44 -7.41 13.77
CA TYR A 102 24.64 -8.12 14.26
C TYR A 102 25.52 -7.20 15.09
N LEU A 103 25.96 -7.67 16.25
CA LEU A 103 26.92 -6.98 17.09
C LEU A 103 28.15 -7.86 17.29
N THR A 104 29.35 -7.31 17.12
CA THR A 104 30.61 -8.05 17.27
C THR A 104 31.10 -7.98 18.70
N LYS A 105 31.39 -9.17 19.29
CA LYS A 105 31.97 -9.26 20.62
C LYS A 105 33.48 -8.86 20.62
N PRO A 106 34.01 -8.13 21.61
CA PRO A 106 33.28 -7.60 22.77
C PRO A 106 32.36 -6.42 22.39
N VAL A 107 31.10 -6.44 22.85
CA VAL A 107 30.09 -5.42 22.55
C VAL A 107 30.17 -4.33 23.61
N GLU A 108 30.31 -3.07 23.19
CA GLU A 108 30.23 -1.95 24.10
C GLU A 108 28.77 -1.71 24.50
N ASN A 109 28.54 -1.30 25.76
CA ASN A 109 27.19 -1.12 26.28
C ASN A 109 26.39 -0.07 25.47
N GLU A 110 27.04 1.00 25.05
CA GLU A 110 26.42 2.06 24.24
C GLU A 110 25.96 1.52 22.87
N GLU A 111 26.77 0.70 22.20
CA GLU A 111 26.48 0.09 20.91
C GLU A 111 25.29 -0.89 21.04
N LEU A 112 25.31 -1.75 22.08
CA LEU A 112 24.22 -2.68 22.35
C LEU A 112 22.90 -1.96 22.60
N LEU A 113 22.90 -0.93 23.44
CA LEU A 113 21.70 -0.14 23.75
C LEU A 113 21.18 0.64 22.53
N ALA A 114 22.08 1.16 21.69
CA ALA A 114 21.70 1.84 20.46
C ALA A 114 21.01 0.88 19.48
N ALA A 115 21.56 -0.33 19.28
CA ALA A 115 20.96 -1.36 18.43
C ALA A 115 19.58 -1.81 18.93
N ILE A 116 19.46 -2.07 20.24
CA ILE A 116 18.17 -2.44 20.87
C ILE A 116 17.13 -1.36 20.65
N ARG A 117 17.46 -0.10 20.96
CA ARG A 117 16.53 1.05 20.80
C ARG A 117 16.10 1.22 19.35
N ALA A 118 17.03 1.08 18.40
CA ALA A 118 16.71 1.19 16.97
C ALA A 118 15.70 0.13 16.53
N ARG A 119 15.86 -1.13 16.96
CA ARG A 119 14.97 -2.23 16.57
C ARG A 119 13.61 -2.17 17.27
N LEU A 120 13.58 -1.83 18.55
CA LEU A 120 12.31 -1.63 19.27
C LEU A 120 11.51 -0.47 18.70
N ASN A 121 12.14 0.68 18.40
CA ASN A 121 11.47 1.82 17.79
C ASN A 121 10.94 1.48 16.39
N GLN A 122 11.69 0.76 15.57
CA GLN A 122 11.23 0.33 14.25
C GLN A 122 9.96 -0.52 14.36
N ARG A 123 9.89 -1.46 15.33
CA ARG A 123 8.71 -2.28 15.58
C ARG A 123 7.50 -1.43 16.00
N VAL A 124 7.68 -0.52 16.96
CA VAL A 124 6.60 0.40 17.42
C VAL A 124 6.07 1.23 16.25
N THR A 125 6.96 1.78 15.42
CA THR A 125 6.55 2.56 14.25
C THR A 125 5.70 1.75 13.26
N ILE A 126 6.05 0.48 13.02
CA ILE A 126 5.28 -0.41 12.13
C ILE A 126 3.91 -0.75 12.75
N GLU A 127 3.87 -1.04 14.05
CA GLU A 127 2.61 -1.33 14.77
C GLU A 127 1.69 -0.10 14.79
N GLU A 128 2.22 1.09 15.12
CA GLU A 128 1.47 2.36 15.06
C GLU A 128 0.96 2.68 13.66
N MET A 129 1.77 2.49 12.62
CA MET A 129 1.33 2.68 11.24
C MET A 129 0.18 1.73 10.87
N THR A 130 0.23 0.49 11.33
CA THR A 130 -0.82 -0.51 11.06
C THR A 130 -2.11 -0.17 11.81
N GLU A 131 -2.01 0.24 13.06
CA GLU A 131 -3.16 0.62 13.89
C GLU A 131 -3.80 1.94 13.43
N ASN A 132 -2.98 2.90 13.01
CA ASN A 132 -3.42 4.13 12.37
C ASN A 132 -4.14 3.85 11.04
N LYS A 133 -3.63 2.94 10.20
CA LYS A 133 -4.30 2.50 8.97
C LYS A 133 -5.67 1.89 9.24
N LEU A 134 -5.78 1.01 10.23
CA LEU A 134 -7.05 0.41 10.63
C LEU A 134 -8.04 1.45 11.20
N THR A 135 -7.55 2.40 11.98
CA THR A 135 -8.36 3.46 12.57
C THR A 135 -8.86 4.42 11.50
N GLN A 136 -8.02 4.81 10.55
CA GLN A 136 -8.39 5.62 9.40
C GLN A 136 -9.44 4.91 8.51
N LEU A 137 -9.27 3.60 8.31
CA LEU A 137 -10.25 2.79 7.58
C LEU A 137 -11.62 2.79 8.28
N ARG A 138 -11.64 2.60 9.59
CA ARG A 138 -12.87 2.66 10.40
C ARG A 138 -13.52 4.04 10.35
N GLN A 139 -12.76 5.11 10.44
CA GLN A 139 -13.28 6.48 10.35
C GLN A 139 -13.86 6.79 8.97
N SER A 140 -13.20 6.37 7.90
CA SER A 140 -13.69 6.54 6.52
C SER A 140 -15.03 5.82 6.31
N ILE A 141 -15.13 4.57 6.81
CA ILE A 141 -16.36 3.77 6.73
C ILE A 141 -17.50 4.44 7.51
N THR A 142 -17.23 4.92 8.72
CA THR A 142 -18.29 5.39 9.61
C THR A 142 -18.75 6.81 9.32
N THR A 143 -17.90 7.66 8.76
CA THR A 143 -18.19 9.09 8.66
C THR A 143 -18.44 9.56 7.23
N ALA A 144 -17.57 9.25 6.28
CA ALA A 144 -17.65 9.78 4.92
C ALA A 144 -18.59 8.98 4.00
N LEU A 145 -18.51 7.64 4.06
CA LEU A 145 -19.28 6.78 3.17
C LEU A 145 -20.82 6.94 3.31
N PRO A 146 -21.40 7.01 4.54
CA PRO A 146 -22.84 7.19 4.68
C PRO A 146 -23.37 8.48 4.04
N HIS A 147 -22.58 9.55 4.10
CA HIS A 147 -22.97 10.83 3.49
C HIS A 147 -22.92 10.75 1.96
N GLU A 148 -21.87 10.16 1.41
CA GLU A 148 -21.70 10.01 -0.04
C GLU A 148 -22.69 9.03 -0.68
N LEU A 149 -23.10 7.99 0.03
CA LEU A 149 -24.17 7.08 -0.40
C LEU A 149 -25.54 7.73 -0.35
N ARG A 150 -25.81 8.55 0.68
CA ARG A 150 -27.11 9.18 0.86
C ARG A 150 -27.47 10.15 -0.26
N THR A 151 -26.51 10.91 -0.77
CA THR A 151 -26.75 11.90 -1.82
C THR A 151 -27.33 11.29 -3.10
N PRO A 152 -26.69 10.32 -3.78
CA PRO A 152 -27.26 9.68 -4.97
C PRO A 152 -28.53 8.89 -4.65
N LEU A 153 -28.62 8.27 -3.47
CA LEU A 153 -29.80 7.53 -3.05
C LEU A 153 -31.03 8.46 -2.91
N ASN A 154 -30.86 9.63 -2.26
CA ASN A 154 -31.94 10.61 -2.15
C ASN A 154 -32.39 11.13 -3.52
N THR A 155 -31.48 11.30 -4.48
CA THR A 155 -31.82 11.67 -5.85
C THR A 155 -32.66 10.59 -6.53
N ILE A 156 -32.25 9.31 -6.39
CA ILE A 156 -33.01 8.18 -6.94
C ILE A 156 -34.42 8.13 -6.35
N ILE A 157 -34.54 8.21 -5.02
CA ILE A 157 -35.83 8.18 -4.31
C ILE A 157 -36.68 9.36 -4.74
N GLY A 158 -36.15 10.59 -4.72
CA GLY A 158 -36.90 11.81 -5.05
C GLY A 158 -37.49 11.79 -6.46
N PHE A 159 -36.69 11.43 -7.49
CA PHE A 159 -37.22 11.32 -8.85
C PHE A 159 -38.15 10.11 -9.03
N SER A 160 -37.93 9.01 -8.29
CA SER A 160 -38.90 7.89 -8.30
C SER A 160 -40.26 8.30 -7.68
N ASP A 161 -40.24 9.03 -6.57
CA ASP A 161 -41.45 9.54 -5.93
C ASP A 161 -42.19 10.52 -6.86
N MET A 162 -41.46 11.42 -7.52
CA MET A 162 -42.06 12.34 -8.52
C MET A 162 -42.72 11.58 -9.67
N LEU A 163 -42.07 10.54 -10.21
CA LEU A 163 -42.64 9.67 -11.24
C LEU A 163 -43.96 9.02 -10.77
N MET A 164 -44.03 8.56 -9.53
CA MET A 164 -45.22 7.92 -8.97
C MET A 164 -46.35 8.90 -8.70
N VAL A 165 -46.06 10.09 -8.17
CA VAL A 165 -47.07 11.10 -7.80
C VAL A 165 -47.63 11.79 -9.04
N GLU A 166 -46.79 12.13 -10.02
CA GLU A 166 -47.21 12.88 -11.21
C GLU A 166 -47.57 12.01 -12.41
N ALA A 167 -47.53 10.66 -12.26
CA ALA A 167 -47.79 9.70 -13.33
C ALA A 167 -49.00 10.02 -14.25
N PRO A 168 -50.13 10.55 -13.76
CA PRO A 168 -51.29 10.87 -14.63
C PRO A 168 -51.11 12.11 -15.52
N GLN A 169 -50.14 12.98 -15.20
CA GLN A 169 -49.96 14.27 -15.86
C GLN A 169 -48.59 14.46 -16.52
N ILE A 170 -47.70 13.52 -16.31
CA ILE A 170 -46.31 13.59 -16.77
C ILE A 170 -46.21 13.39 -18.29
N THR A 171 -45.39 14.21 -18.93
CA THR A 171 -45.08 14.07 -20.36
C THR A 171 -44.03 13.02 -20.61
N PRO A 172 -43.99 12.36 -21.81
CA PRO A 172 -42.92 11.40 -22.15
C PRO A 172 -41.52 12.01 -22.03
N SER A 173 -41.34 13.29 -22.30
CA SER A 173 -40.07 13.99 -22.16
C SER A 173 -39.61 14.05 -20.71
N GLN A 174 -40.52 14.38 -19.78
CA GLN A 174 -40.23 14.41 -18.34
C GLN A 174 -39.90 13.00 -17.79
N VAL A 175 -40.59 11.97 -18.31
CA VAL A 175 -40.27 10.58 -17.93
C VAL A 175 -38.80 10.23 -18.29
N LEU A 176 -38.38 10.58 -19.52
CA LEU A 176 -37.01 10.35 -19.98
C LEU A 176 -35.98 11.14 -19.16
N GLU A 177 -36.27 12.41 -18.88
CA GLU A 177 -35.42 13.29 -18.07
C GLU A 177 -35.23 12.72 -16.65
N TRP A 178 -36.32 12.40 -15.95
CA TRP A 178 -36.29 11.91 -14.58
C TRP A 178 -35.69 10.49 -14.48
N ALA A 179 -36.01 9.61 -15.45
CA ALA A 179 -35.33 8.31 -15.56
C ALA A 179 -33.83 8.47 -15.82
N GLY A 180 -33.40 9.47 -16.58
CA GLY A 180 -32.01 9.83 -16.78
C GLY A 180 -31.32 10.23 -15.47
N HIS A 181 -31.97 11.06 -14.65
CA HIS A 181 -31.44 11.43 -13.32
C HIS A 181 -31.30 10.22 -12.38
N ILE A 182 -32.31 9.34 -12.36
CA ILE A 182 -32.29 8.09 -11.59
C ILE A 182 -31.12 7.23 -12.04
N ASN A 183 -30.99 6.98 -13.35
CA ASN A 183 -29.94 6.15 -13.90
C ASN A 183 -28.52 6.69 -13.60
N THR A 184 -28.31 7.99 -13.79
CA THR A 184 -27.03 8.66 -13.50
C THR A 184 -26.66 8.52 -12.01
N SER A 185 -27.65 8.73 -11.12
CA SER A 185 -27.43 8.61 -9.67
C SER A 185 -27.20 7.16 -9.25
N ALA A 186 -27.88 6.19 -9.86
CA ALA A 186 -27.66 4.76 -9.63
C ALA A 186 -26.27 4.31 -10.07
N GLN A 187 -25.80 4.76 -11.24
CA GLN A 187 -24.44 4.49 -11.72
C GLN A 187 -23.39 5.09 -10.79
N ARG A 188 -23.63 6.33 -10.29
CA ARG A 188 -22.73 6.96 -9.32
C ARG A 188 -22.68 6.18 -8.01
N LEU A 189 -23.82 5.71 -7.50
CA LEU A 189 -23.90 4.87 -6.30
C LEU A 189 -23.17 3.56 -6.48
N HIS A 190 -23.39 2.88 -7.62
CA HIS A 190 -22.71 1.62 -7.96
C HIS A 190 -21.20 1.81 -7.98
N ARG A 191 -20.68 2.83 -8.67
CA ARG A 191 -19.24 3.13 -8.72
C ARG A 191 -18.66 3.41 -7.33
N LEU A 192 -19.40 4.10 -6.47
CA LEU A 192 -19.00 4.38 -5.09
C LEU A 192 -18.80 3.09 -4.28
N VAL A 193 -19.75 2.16 -4.39
CA VAL A 193 -19.69 0.84 -3.72
C VAL A 193 -18.51 0.03 -4.25
N GLU A 194 -18.37 -0.08 -5.58
CA GLU A 194 -17.27 -0.82 -6.21
C GLU A 194 -15.89 -0.27 -5.82
N ASN A 195 -15.74 1.05 -5.82
CA ASN A 195 -14.51 1.71 -5.42
C ASN A 195 -14.18 1.43 -3.95
N TYR A 196 -15.19 1.46 -3.09
CA TYR A 196 -15.01 1.14 -1.69
C TYR A 196 -14.60 -0.33 -1.46
N LEU A 197 -15.26 -1.28 -2.12
CA LEU A 197 -14.90 -2.69 -2.05
C LEU A 197 -13.48 -2.95 -2.58
N THR A 198 -13.11 -2.30 -3.67
CA THR A 198 -11.75 -2.37 -4.23
C THR A 198 -10.72 -1.83 -3.25
N TYR A 199 -10.99 -0.69 -2.61
CA TYR A 199 -10.10 -0.12 -1.61
C TYR A 199 -9.89 -1.06 -0.39
N VAL A 200 -10.98 -1.64 0.13
CA VAL A 200 -10.89 -2.61 1.24
C VAL A 200 -10.11 -3.87 0.83
N ARG A 201 -10.32 -4.35 -0.41
CA ARG A 201 -9.54 -5.47 -0.97
C ARG A 201 -8.05 -5.14 -1.01
N ILE A 202 -7.66 -3.96 -1.50
CA ILE A 202 -6.27 -3.51 -1.56
C ILE A 202 -5.64 -3.52 -0.16
N GLN A 203 -6.29 -2.91 0.83
CA GLN A 203 -5.79 -2.85 2.20
C GLN A 203 -5.61 -4.24 2.83
N SER A 204 -6.57 -5.14 2.58
CA SER A 204 -6.49 -6.53 3.04
C SER A 204 -5.33 -7.30 2.41
N LEU A 205 -5.07 -7.09 1.12
CA LEU A 205 -4.00 -7.77 0.38
C LEU A 205 -2.62 -7.24 0.74
N LEU A 206 -2.45 -5.92 0.92
CA LEU A 206 -1.20 -5.32 1.37
C LEU A 206 -0.77 -5.82 2.76
N ALA A 207 -1.75 -6.19 3.62
CA ALA A 207 -1.49 -6.77 4.93
C ALA A 207 -1.12 -8.28 4.88
N ASP A 208 -1.40 -9.00 3.78
CA ASP A 208 -1.15 -10.45 3.63
C ASP A 208 -0.03 -10.71 2.60
N GLN A 209 1.20 -10.81 3.06
CA GLN A 209 2.38 -11.01 2.20
C GLN A 209 2.32 -12.29 1.34
N LYS A 210 1.64 -13.36 1.80
CA LYS A 210 1.53 -14.62 1.03
C LYS A 210 0.58 -14.44 -0.16
N ARG A 211 -0.56 -13.82 0.07
CA ARG A 211 -1.54 -13.53 -1.01
C ARG A 211 -0.99 -12.49 -1.97
N LEU A 212 -0.30 -11.47 -1.46
CA LEU A 212 0.33 -10.44 -2.26
C LEU A 212 1.38 -11.03 -3.22
N ALA A 213 2.24 -11.94 -2.72
CA ALA A 213 3.23 -12.63 -3.56
C ALA A 213 2.59 -13.48 -4.68
N ALA A 214 1.41 -14.06 -4.45
CA ALA A 214 0.69 -14.79 -5.49
C ALA A 214 0.10 -13.87 -6.56
N ILE A 215 -0.44 -12.72 -6.14
CA ILE A 215 -1.03 -11.72 -7.05
C ILE A 215 0.05 -11.07 -7.93
N ARG A 216 1.22 -10.78 -7.40
CA ARG A 216 2.37 -10.19 -8.12
C ARG A 216 2.91 -11.04 -9.27
N ARG A 217 2.48 -12.30 -9.38
CA ARG A 217 2.83 -13.20 -10.50
C ARG A 217 1.88 -13.08 -11.68
N GLN A 218 0.81 -12.34 -11.57
CA GLN A 218 -0.12 -12.12 -12.67
C GLN A 218 0.54 -11.27 -13.76
N VAL A 219 0.25 -11.60 -15.01
CA VAL A 219 0.86 -10.95 -16.18
C VAL A 219 -0.24 -10.40 -17.08
N THR A 220 -0.05 -9.18 -17.55
CA THR A 220 -0.81 -8.61 -18.68
C THR A 220 0.10 -8.61 -19.90
N GLY A 221 -0.28 -9.38 -20.94
CA GLY A 221 0.53 -9.56 -22.14
C GLY A 221 0.60 -8.31 -23.03
N ASN A 222 -0.49 -7.56 -23.11
CA ASN A 222 -0.62 -6.40 -23.99
C ASN A 222 -1.12 -5.16 -23.22
N PRO A 223 -0.36 -4.63 -22.25
CA PRO A 223 -0.82 -3.53 -21.39
C PRO A 223 -1.13 -2.24 -22.17
N HIS A 224 -0.45 -2.00 -23.30
CA HIS A 224 -0.73 -0.86 -24.18
C HIS A 224 -2.15 -0.96 -24.79
N ILE A 225 -2.54 -2.15 -25.28
CA ILE A 225 -3.90 -2.36 -25.85
C ILE A 225 -4.96 -2.17 -24.75
N ASN A 226 -4.72 -2.67 -23.53
CA ASN A 226 -5.63 -2.47 -22.43
C ASN A 226 -5.81 -0.98 -22.10
N ALA A 227 -4.70 -0.24 -22.00
CA ALA A 227 -4.71 1.20 -21.74
C ALA A 227 -5.47 1.99 -22.83
N GLU A 228 -5.23 1.65 -24.09
CA GLU A 228 -5.89 2.27 -25.26
C GLU A 228 -7.40 1.97 -25.27
N HIS A 229 -7.79 0.70 -25.13
CA HIS A 229 -9.21 0.33 -25.10
C HIS A 229 -9.94 1.07 -23.97
N GLN A 230 -9.34 1.18 -22.79
CA GLN A 230 -9.91 1.89 -21.67
C GLN A 230 -10.01 3.40 -21.96
N ALA A 231 -9.02 3.98 -22.62
CA ALA A 231 -9.04 5.40 -23.01
C ALA A 231 -10.11 5.69 -24.04
N ILE A 232 -10.24 4.87 -25.10
CA ILE A 232 -11.30 4.99 -26.10
C ILE A 232 -12.69 4.85 -25.47
N TYR A 233 -12.88 3.83 -24.63
CA TYR A 233 -14.14 3.62 -23.92
C TYR A 233 -14.51 4.82 -23.04
N THR A 234 -13.54 5.37 -22.32
CA THR A 234 -13.76 6.55 -21.47
C THR A 234 -14.08 7.79 -22.30
N ALA A 235 -13.33 8.03 -23.40
CA ALA A 235 -13.59 9.13 -24.33
C ALA A 235 -15.02 9.07 -24.89
N GLN A 236 -15.49 7.91 -25.33
CA GLN A 236 -16.86 7.68 -25.81
C GLN A 236 -17.90 7.98 -24.72
N ARG A 237 -17.67 7.55 -23.48
CA ARG A 237 -18.56 7.82 -22.35
C ARG A 237 -18.72 9.31 -22.05
N PHE A 238 -17.67 10.09 -22.28
CA PHE A 238 -17.70 11.56 -22.15
C PHE A 238 -18.10 12.29 -23.43
N GLY A 239 -18.26 11.59 -24.57
CA GLY A 239 -18.54 12.20 -25.90
C GLY A 239 -17.39 13.08 -26.38
N ARG A 240 -16.14 12.69 -26.07
CA ARG A 240 -14.91 13.47 -26.28
C ARG A 240 -13.83 12.69 -27.04
N GLU A 241 -14.23 11.84 -27.98
CA GLU A 241 -13.30 11.01 -28.77
C GLU A 241 -12.30 11.85 -29.53
N GLY A 242 -12.69 13.03 -29.99
CA GLY A 242 -11.81 13.97 -30.71
C GLY A 242 -10.73 14.61 -29.87
N ASP A 243 -10.86 14.56 -28.54
CA ASP A 243 -9.88 15.12 -27.60
C ASP A 243 -8.76 14.11 -27.26
N LEU A 244 -8.97 12.82 -27.54
CA LEU A 244 -8.03 11.76 -27.19
C LEU A 244 -6.92 11.62 -28.24
N VAL A 245 -5.66 11.66 -27.76
CA VAL A 245 -4.46 11.43 -28.58
C VAL A 245 -3.73 10.22 -28.03
N LEU A 246 -3.54 9.18 -28.86
CA LEU A 246 -2.82 7.97 -28.51
C LEU A 246 -1.42 7.98 -29.11
N GLN A 247 -0.42 7.72 -28.29
CA GLN A 247 0.98 7.64 -28.70
C GLN A 247 1.56 6.29 -28.25
N HIS A 248 1.89 5.46 -29.24
CA HIS A 248 2.34 4.11 -29.03
C HIS A 248 3.85 4.03 -28.92
N GLY A 249 4.35 3.31 -27.92
CA GLY A 249 5.74 2.91 -27.78
C GLY A 249 5.93 1.41 -27.95
N THR A 250 7.05 0.89 -27.46
CA THR A 250 7.36 -0.54 -27.53
C THR A 250 6.42 -1.35 -26.65
N PRO A 251 5.68 -2.34 -27.21
CA PRO A 251 4.81 -3.21 -26.43
C PRO A 251 5.65 -4.20 -25.63
N MET A 252 5.39 -4.32 -24.32
CA MET A 252 6.03 -5.30 -23.44
C MET A 252 5.03 -5.80 -22.40
N PRO A 253 5.04 -7.11 -22.08
CA PRO A 253 4.19 -7.65 -21.01
C PRO A 253 4.64 -7.13 -19.65
N ILE A 254 3.70 -6.95 -18.73
CA ILE A 254 3.97 -6.44 -17.38
C ILE A 254 3.54 -7.41 -16.29
N LEU A 255 4.19 -7.34 -15.14
CA LEU A 255 3.80 -8.05 -13.91
C LEU A 255 2.66 -7.31 -13.21
N MET A 256 1.46 -7.43 -13.76
CA MET A 256 0.22 -6.89 -13.20
C MET A 256 -0.97 -7.65 -13.76
N GLY A 257 -2.00 -7.86 -12.96
CA GLY A 257 -3.25 -8.46 -13.43
C GLY A 257 -4.03 -7.51 -14.34
N GLU A 258 -4.56 -8.02 -15.44
CA GLU A 258 -5.29 -7.24 -16.46
C GLU A 258 -6.48 -6.47 -15.85
N HIS A 259 -7.25 -7.13 -14.98
CA HIS A 259 -8.39 -6.49 -14.30
C HIS A 259 -7.96 -5.29 -13.47
N ASP A 260 -6.85 -5.42 -12.73
CA ASP A 260 -6.35 -4.37 -11.86
C ASP A 260 -5.73 -3.22 -12.68
N LEU A 261 -5.05 -3.53 -13.81
CA LEU A 261 -4.58 -2.52 -14.75
C LEU A 261 -5.75 -1.72 -15.35
N ASN A 262 -6.79 -2.40 -15.83
CA ASN A 262 -7.99 -1.77 -16.38
C ASN A 262 -8.64 -0.84 -15.34
N LYS A 263 -8.68 -1.27 -14.06
CA LYS A 263 -9.21 -0.45 -12.97
C LYS A 263 -8.36 0.79 -12.70
N VAL A 264 -7.02 0.68 -12.71
CA VAL A 264 -6.12 1.84 -12.61
C VAL A 264 -6.38 2.82 -13.74
N MET A 265 -6.45 2.32 -14.97
CA MET A 265 -6.68 3.15 -16.16
C MET A 265 -8.06 3.84 -16.09
N ASP A 266 -9.12 3.15 -15.64
CA ASP A 266 -10.45 3.74 -15.49
C ASP A 266 -10.42 4.93 -14.52
N GLU A 267 -9.74 4.81 -13.37
CA GLU A 267 -9.69 5.88 -12.38
C GLU A 267 -8.87 7.09 -12.85
N VAL A 268 -7.72 6.89 -13.50
CA VAL A 268 -6.89 8.00 -13.96
C VAL A 268 -7.49 8.69 -15.19
N LEU A 269 -8.08 7.94 -16.12
CA LEU A 269 -8.75 8.46 -17.29
C LEU A 269 -10.03 9.22 -16.92
N ASP A 270 -10.88 8.67 -16.02
CA ASP A 270 -12.07 9.38 -15.54
C ASP A 270 -11.72 10.74 -14.94
N ASN A 271 -10.62 10.82 -14.18
CA ASN A 271 -10.13 12.09 -13.65
C ASN A 271 -9.69 13.05 -14.75
N ALA A 272 -8.91 12.59 -15.74
CA ALA A 272 -8.44 13.42 -16.85
C ALA A 272 -9.61 14.02 -17.65
N PHE A 273 -10.59 13.20 -18.02
CA PHE A 273 -11.77 13.68 -18.75
C PHE A 273 -12.69 14.58 -17.92
N LYS A 274 -12.81 14.30 -16.63
CA LYS A 274 -13.69 15.06 -15.72
C LYS A 274 -13.15 16.44 -15.38
N PHE A 275 -11.82 16.58 -15.27
CA PHE A 275 -11.19 17.81 -14.79
C PHE A 275 -10.55 18.65 -15.89
N SER A 276 -10.69 18.23 -17.16
CA SER A 276 -10.34 19.00 -18.34
C SER A 276 -11.58 19.47 -19.10
N GLU A 277 -11.48 20.58 -19.81
CA GLU A 277 -12.59 21.13 -20.61
C GLU A 277 -12.74 20.36 -21.93
N SER A 278 -13.98 20.33 -22.45
CA SER A 278 -14.24 19.77 -23.79
C SER A 278 -13.46 20.56 -24.86
N GLY A 279 -12.76 19.85 -25.76
CA GLY A 279 -11.88 20.42 -26.77
C GLY A 279 -10.41 20.52 -26.34
N SER A 280 -10.09 20.29 -25.06
CA SER A 280 -8.69 20.16 -24.63
C SER A 280 -8.17 18.73 -24.82
N GLN A 281 -6.92 18.59 -25.25
CA GLN A 281 -6.33 17.29 -25.53
C GLN A 281 -6.13 16.47 -24.26
N ILE A 282 -6.31 15.15 -24.38
CA ILE A 282 -5.90 14.15 -23.41
C ILE A 282 -4.98 13.19 -24.12
N ILE A 283 -3.71 13.15 -23.69
CA ILE A 283 -2.65 12.39 -24.35
C ILE A 283 -2.32 11.16 -23.53
N LEU A 284 -2.51 9.97 -24.11
CA LEU A 284 -2.07 8.71 -23.54
C LEU A 284 -0.84 8.21 -24.28
N GLN A 285 0.26 8.06 -23.57
CA GLN A 285 1.53 7.53 -24.08
C GLN A 285 1.87 6.23 -23.37
N THR A 286 2.33 5.23 -24.11
CA THR A 286 2.83 3.96 -23.56
C THR A 286 4.18 3.63 -24.14
N GLY A 287 5.06 3.00 -23.35
CA GLY A 287 6.39 2.62 -23.84
C GLY A 287 7.25 1.97 -22.77
N VAL A 288 8.53 1.75 -23.11
CA VAL A 288 9.54 1.24 -22.18
C VAL A 288 10.60 2.32 -21.98
N GLU A 289 10.88 2.63 -20.74
CA GLU A 289 11.86 3.65 -20.35
C GLU A 289 12.74 3.14 -19.19
N PRO A 290 14.00 3.60 -19.09
CA PRO A 290 14.84 3.31 -17.94
C PRO A 290 14.38 4.12 -16.71
N VAL A 291 13.98 3.44 -15.66
CA VAL A 291 13.59 4.04 -14.38
C VAL A 291 14.49 3.49 -13.29
N SER A 292 15.25 4.34 -12.60
CA SER A 292 16.23 3.95 -11.57
C SER A 292 17.22 2.85 -11.98
N GLY A 293 17.58 2.79 -13.28
CA GLY A 293 18.54 1.82 -13.81
C GLY A 293 17.93 0.47 -14.25
N GLU A 294 16.62 0.31 -14.17
CA GLU A 294 15.89 -0.85 -14.70
C GLU A 294 14.95 -0.41 -15.83
N GLU A 295 14.80 -1.23 -16.87
CA GLU A 295 13.76 -1.02 -17.87
C GLU A 295 12.39 -1.30 -17.26
N ARG A 296 11.47 -0.34 -17.41
CA ARG A 296 10.09 -0.44 -16.95
C ARG A 296 9.13 -0.08 -18.07
N PHE A 297 7.98 -0.70 -18.06
CA PHE A 297 6.87 -0.27 -18.88
C PHE A 297 6.23 0.96 -18.25
N VAL A 298 6.07 2.01 -19.05
CA VAL A 298 5.57 3.32 -18.61
C VAL A 298 4.26 3.63 -19.33
N ILE A 299 3.28 4.06 -18.57
CA ILE A 299 2.03 4.65 -19.07
C ILE A 299 1.98 6.09 -18.58
N ARG A 300 1.89 7.04 -19.51
CA ARG A 300 1.82 8.47 -19.19
C ARG A 300 0.52 9.04 -19.71
N LEU A 301 -0.27 9.64 -18.84
CA LEU A 301 -1.52 10.31 -19.19
C LEU A 301 -1.38 11.80 -18.86
N THR A 302 -1.55 12.64 -19.88
CA THR A 302 -1.50 14.10 -19.72
C THR A 302 -2.83 14.70 -20.11
N ASP A 303 -3.41 15.52 -19.23
CA ASP A 303 -4.54 16.37 -19.51
C ASP A 303 -4.20 17.85 -19.35
N TYR A 304 -4.85 18.69 -20.14
CA TYR A 304 -4.70 20.15 -20.10
C TYR A 304 -5.93 20.78 -19.43
N GLY A 305 -6.17 20.35 -18.19
CA GLY A 305 -7.27 20.82 -17.38
C GLY A 305 -6.83 21.79 -16.29
N ARG A 306 -7.60 21.81 -15.20
CA ARG A 306 -7.35 22.73 -14.07
C ARG A 306 -6.05 22.44 -13.30
N GLY A 307 -5.40 21.30 -13.53
CA GLY A 307 -4.23 20.88 -12.79
C GLY A 307 -4.46 20.69 -11.29
N MET A 308 -3.37 20.51 -10.55
CA MET A 308 -3.33 20.36 -9.10
C MET A 308 -2.27 21.26 -8.48
N THR A 309 -2.51 21.77 -7.27
CA THR A 309 -1.50 22.46 -6.49
C THR A 309 -0.53 21.46 -5.85
N ALA A 310 0.68 21.92 -5.47
CA ALA A 310 1.65 21.07 -4.78
C ALA A 310 1.11 20.48 -3.46
N ASP A 311 0.22 21.19 -2.75
CA ASP A 311 -0.45 20.68 -1.54
C ASP A 311 -1.41 19.54 -1.85
N HIS A 312 -2.18 19.66 -2.95
CA HIS A 312 -3.06 18.59 -3.41
C HIS A 312 -2.27 17.35 -3.84
N ILE A 313 -1.14 17.51 -4.55
CA ILE A 313 -0.29 16.40 -4.97
C ILE A 313 0.32 15.68 -3.75
N ARG A 314 0.82 16.44 -2.76
CA ARG A 314 1.32 15.85 -1.49
C ARG A 314 0.24 15.08 -0.74
N GLY A 315 -0.99 15.54 -0.79
CA GLY A 315 -2.14 14.84 -0.21
C GLY A 315 -2.48 13.52 -0.89
N VAL A 316 -2.13 13.35 -2.16
CA VAL A 316 -2.33 12.09 -2.91
C VAL A 316 -1.30 11.02 -2.51
N GLY A 317 -0.04 11.41 -2.26
CA GLY A 317 1.05 10.49 -1.87
C GLY A 317 1.10 10.16 -0.38
N ALA A 318 0.70 11.09 0.48
CA ALA A 318 0.59 10.89 1.91
C ALA A 318 -0.83 10.43 2.23
N TYR A 319 -1.07 9.11 2.27
CA TYR A 319 -2.30 8.49 2.75
C TYR A 319 -3.42 9.50 2.98
N MET A 320 -4.35 9.60 2.04
CA MET A 320 -5.44 10.57 2.07
C MET A 320 -6.00 10.71 3.48
N GLN A 321 -5.54 11.71 4.21
CA GLN A 321 -6.32 12.27 5.29
C GLN A 321 -7.56 12.81 4.62
N PHE A 322 -8.69 12.17 4.92
CA PHE A 322 -10.01 12.65 4.54
C PHE A 322 -10.36 13.94 5.31
N ASP A 323 -9.49 14.95 5.25
CA ASP A 323 -9.82 16.32 5.66
C ASP A 323 -10.66 16.99 4.57
N ARG A 324 -11.85 16.40 4.37
CA ARG A 324 -12.86 16.84 3.40
C ARG A 324 -13.72 18.00 3.85
N VAL A 325 -13.46 18.62 4.96
CA VAL A 325 -14.30 19.73 5.43
C VAL A 325 -14.14 21.01 4.59
N LEU A 326 -13.14 21.08 3.70
CA LEU A 326 -12.83 22.33 2.96
C LEU A 326 -13.00 22.27 1.43
N TYR A 327 -13.22 21.09 0.82
CA TYR A 327 -13.34 21.02 -0.66
C TYR A 327 -14.51 20.14 -1.10
N GLU A 328 -15.73 20.65 -0.99
CA GLU A 328 -16.93 20.18 -1.69
C GLU A 328 -16.74 20.32 -3.20
N GLN A 329 -16.04 19.40 -3.86
CA GLN A 329 -16.08 19.25 -5.31
C GLN A 329 -16.13 17.77 -5.71
N GLN A 330 -17.32 17.37 -6.10
CA GLN A 330 -17.75 16.30 -7.02
C GLN A 330 -16.77 15.11 -7.22
N GLY A 331 -16.65 14.23 -6.22
CA GLY A 331 -15.99 12.94 -6.39
C GLY A 331 -15.50 12.34 -5.08
N SER A 332 -15.56 11.01 -4.95
CA SER A 332 -15.22 10.32 -3.69
C SER A 332 -13.75 10.43 -3.27
N GLY A 333 -12.86 10.98 -4.10
CA GLY A 333 -11.43 11.02 -3.86
C GLY A 333 -10.76 9.62 -3.77
N LEU A 334 -11.53 8.54 -3.81
CA LEU A 334 -11.04 7.17 -3.75
C LEU A 334 -10.35 6.73 -5.03
N GLY A 335 -10.65 7.33 -6.19
CA GLY A 335 -10.13 6.89 -7.47
C GLY A 335 -8.60 6.87 -7.53
N LEU A 336 -7.98 7.98 -7.15
CA LEU A 336 -6.53 8.09 -7.17
C LEU A 336 -5.84 7.24 -6.08
N ALA A 337 -6.52 7.06 -4.93
CA ALA A 337 -6.06 6.15 -3.87
C ALA A 337 -6.12 4.68 -4.32
N ILE A 338 -7.14 4.31 -5.09
CA ILE A 338 -7.26 2.98 -5.71
C ILE A 338 -6.15 2.78 -6.75
N ALA A 339 -5.95 3.75 -7.64
CA ALA A 339 -4.89 3.69 -8.64
C ALA A 339 -3.51 3.54 -7.98
N HIS A 340 -3.23 4.33 -6.93
CA HIS A 340 -1.99 4.23 -6.16
C HIS A 340 -1.85 2.85 -5.49
N GLY A 341 -2.86 2.41 -4.74
CA GLY A 341 -2.81 1.15 -4.00
C GLY A 341 -2.70 -0.07 -4.92
N LEU A 342 -3.40 -0.11 -6.05
CA LEU A 342 -3.26 -1.17 -7.04
C LEU A 342 -1.86 -1.16 -7.66
N THR A 343 -1.33 0.01 -8.02
CA THR A 343 0.02 0.13 -8.58
C THR A 343 1.08 -0.32 -7.58
N GLU A 344 0.99 0.08 -6.31
CA GLU A 344 1.88 -0.34 -5.22
C GLU A 344 1.84 -1.87 -4.97
N MET A 345 0.66 -2.49 -5.04
CA MET A 345 0.51 -3.95 -4.90
C MET A 345 1.40 -4.72 -5.88
N TYR A 346 1.61 -4.20 -7.08
CA TYR A 346 2.44 -4.81 -8.14
C TYR A 346 3.85 -4.22 -8.23
N GLU A 347 4.33 -3.53 -7.18
CA GLU A 347 5.66 -2.89 -7.12
C GLU A 347 5.89 -1.86 -8.26
N GLY A 348 4.80 -1.31 -8.77
CA GLY A 348 4.80 -0.16 -9.67
C GLY A 348 4.92 1.15 -8.91
N THR A 349 5.07 2.24 -9.65
CA THR A 349 5.05 3.60 -9.10
C THR A 349 4.02 4.46 -9.82
N ILE A 350 3.45 5.41 -9.10
CA ILE A 350 2.63 6.48 -9.65
C ILE A 350 3.27 7.81 -9.28
N ASP A 351 3.53 8.62 -10.27
CA ASP A 351 4.05 9.97 -10.11
C ASP A 351 3.11 10.97 -10.74
N ILE A 352 2.99 12.16 -10.14
CA ILE A 352 2.06 13.21 -10.58
C ILE A 352 2.81 14.52 -10.68
N GLU A 353 2.89 15.04 -11.91
CA GLU A 353 3.39 16.36 -12.21
C GLU A 353 2.25 17.27 -12.65
N SER A 354 2.20 18.49 -12.15
CA SER A 354 1.15 19.41 -12.53
C SER A 354 1.54 20.87 -12.34
N ILE A 355 1.06 21.71 -13.25
CA ILE A 355 1.02 23.16 -13.11
C ILE A 355 -0.45 23.58 -13.09
N PRO A 356 -0.93 24.26 -12.02
CA PRO A 356 -2.31 24.67 -11.91
C PRO A 356 -2.76 25.51 -13.11
N ASN A 357 -3.93 25.16 -13.68
CA ASN A 357 -4.54 25.73 -14.88
C ASN A 357 -3.75 25.57 -16.18
N GLU A 358 -2.73 24.70 -16.21
CA GLU A 358 -1.98 24.40 -17.44
C GLU A 358 -2.12 22.92 -17.80
N TYR A 359 -1.61 22.01 -16.94
CA TYR A 359 -1.69 20.57 -17.17
C TYR A 359 -1.58 19.75 -15.88
N LEU A 360 -2.02 18.51 -16.00
CA LEU A 360 -1.71 17.44 -15.06
C LEU A 360 -1.20 16.23 -15.86
N MET A 361 -0.09 15.65 -15.40
CA MET A 361 0.50 14.45 -15.97
C MET A 361 0.63 13.38 -14.89
N VAL A 362 0.04 12.22 -15.15
CA VAL A 362 0.18 11.01 -14.31
C VAL A 362 1.07 10.03 -15.02
N THR A 363 2.16 9.62 -14.38
CA THR A 363 3.09 8.61 -14.86
C THR A 363 2.98 7.35 -14.02
N LEU A 364 2.63 6.23 -14.64
CA LEU A 364 2.56 4.91 -14.04
C LEU A 364 3.72 4.06 -14.55
N THR A 365 4.41 3.35 -13.66
CA THR A 365 5.49 2.45 -14.07
C THR A 365 5.27 1.04 -13.53
N TYR A 366 5.58 0.04 -14.36
CA TYR A 366 5.42 -1.36 -13.99
C TYR A 366 6.64 -2.19 -14.37
N LYS A 367 6.89 -3.25 -13.62
CA LYS A 367 7.93 -4.23 -13.96
C LYS A 367 7.53 -4.99 -15.22
N ILE A 368 8.47 -5.14 -16.13
CA ILE A 368 8.32 -5.98 -17.31
C ILE A 368 8.31 -7.44 -16.85
N ALA A 369 7.39 -8.23 -17.38
CA ALA A 369 7.34 -9.66 -17.09
C ALA A 369 8.57 -10.33 -17.76
N PRO A 370 9.25 -11.25 -17.07
CA PRO A 370 10.29 -12.06 -17.68
C PRO A 370 9.70 -12.93 -18.80
N ASP A 371 10.53 -13.21 -19.82
CA ASP A 371 10.21 -14.09 -20.96
C ASP A 371 9.81 -15.52 -20.53
#